data_5afc51b26a849a27bc0581739ef4f8a2
#
_entry.id   5afc51b26a849a27bc0581739ef4f8a2
#
_cell.length_a   1.000
_cell.length_b   1.000
_cell.length_c   1.000
_cell.angle_alpha   90.00
_cell.angle_beta   90.00
_cell.angle_gamma   90.00
#
_symmetry.space_group_name_H-M   'P 1'
#
loop_
_entity.id
_entity.type
_entity.pdbx_description
1 polymer ?
#
loop_
_entity_poly.entity_id
_entity_poly.type
_entity_poly.pdbx_seq_one_letter_code
_entity_poly.pdbx_strand_id
1 'polypeptide(L)'
;MPNWCDTTYICEGSKRQLMQLYNKIRDCRDGKYNLIKNDFGNLWLGNLLIALGSKDPTRERARGDIVDCCWSNDTLVIHMETAWCEQEDVRKYIERKYPKIKVYYQDVEEGCEYYLSNDVNHKYFSEYAIIHSDDGTHVVYSEVELKNKMKELKNPEYHLFKYEED
;
A
#
# COMPACT_ATOMS: atom_id res chain seq x y z
N MET A 1 11.89 -14.24 -9.54
CA MET A 1 10.67 -13.92 -8.77
C MET A 1 10.75 -12.45 -8.41
N PRO A 2 9.67 -11.69 -8.40
CA PRO A 2 9.71 -10.34 -7.87
C PRO A 2 9.94 -10.39 -6.36
N ASN A 3 10.57 -9.37 -5.80
CA ASN A 3 10.46 -9.10 -4.38
C ASN A 3 9.06 -8.55 -4.13
N TRP A 4 8.41 -9.04 -3.09
CA TRP A 4 7.06 -8.63 -2.74
C TRP A 4 7.12 -7.59 -1.65
N CYS A 5 6.38 -6.51 -1.85
CA CYS A 5 6.23 -5.41 -0.89
C CYS A 5 4.86 -5.51 -0.23
N ASP A 6 4.83 -5.29 1.07
CA ASP A 6 3.61 -5.01 1.81
C ASP A 6 3.23 -3.55 1.59
N THR A 7 2.20 -3.33 0.77
CA THR A 7 1.74 -1.99 0.43
C THR A 7 0.39 -1.72 1.09
N THR A 8 0.29 -0.64 1.84
CA THR A 8 -0.97 -0.18 2.42
C THR A 8 -1.37 1.15 1.79
N TYR A 9 -2.59 1.21 1.23
CA TYR A 9 -3.24 2.45 0.85
C TYR A 9 -4.24 2.87 1.90
N ILE A 10 -4.22 4.14 2.28
CA ILE A 10 -5.28 4.81 3.05
C ILE A 10 -5.91 5.86 2.15
N CYS A 11 -7.15 5.58 1.74
CA CYS A 11 -7.92 6.45 0.87
C CYS A 11 -8.83 7.34 1.72
N GLU A 12 -8.67 8.65 1.63
CA GLU A 12 -9.53 9.62 2.30
C GLU A 12 -10.30 10.48 1.30
N GLY A 13 -11.42 11.04 1.71
CA GLY A 13 -12.18 12.02 0.93
C GLY A 13 -13.68 11.77 0.89
N SER A 14 -14.29 11.93 -0.28
CA SER A 14 -15.74 11.80 -0.43
C SER A 14 -16.24 10.39 -0.10
N LYS A 15 -17.04 10.25 0.96
CA LYS A 15 -17.66 8.97 1.37
C LYS A 15 -18.37 8.26 0.21
N ARG A 16 -19.03 9.03 -0.69
CA ARG A 16 -19.66 8.48 -1.89
C ARG A 16 -18.64 7.82 -2.82
N GLN A 17 -17.51 8.50 -3.07
CA GLN A 17 -16.49 7.96 -3.99
C GLN A 17 -15.73 6.80 -3.34
N LEU A 18 -15.43 6.89 -2.04
CA LEU A 18 -14.84 5.78 -1.28
C LEU A 18 -15.74 4.53 -1.32
N MET A 19 -17.05 4.71 -1.16
CA MET A 19 -18.00 3.61 -1.27
C MET A 19 -18.04 3.02 -2.70
N GLN A 20 -17.91 3.86 -3.72
CA GLN A 20 -17.82 3.39 -5.11
C GLN A 20 -16.55 2.56 -5.33
N LEU A 21 -15.40 3.01 -4.83
CA LEU A 21 -14.15 2.26 -4.89
C LEU A 21 -14.27 0.92 -4.15
N TYR A 22 -14.75 0.94 -2.90
CA TYR A 22 -14.98 -0.27 -2.11
C TYR A 22 -15.86 -1.28 -2.83
N ASN A 23 -16.97 -0.82 -3.43
CA ASN A 23 -17.86 -1.70 -4.19
C ASN A 23 -17.15 -2.30 -5.42
N LYS A 24 -16.26 -1.57 -6.08
CA LYS A 24 -15.47 -2.10 -7.20
C LYS A 24 -14.52 -3.22 -6.75
N ILE A 25 -13.84 -3.02 -5.62
CA ILE A 25 -12.97 -4.05 -5.03
C ILE A 25 -13.78 -5.28 -4.64
N ARG A 26 -14.95 -5.09 -4.00
CA ARG A 26 -15.85 -6.20 -3.69
C ARG A 26 -16.33 -6.94 -4.94
N ASP A 27 -16.70 -6.21 -5.99
CA ASP A 27 -17.12 -6.80 -7.25
C ASP A 27 -15.99 -7.60 -7.92
N CYS A 28 -14.73 -7.16 -7.79
CA CYS A 28 -13.56 -7.95 -8.20
C CYS A 28 -13.46 -9.24 -7.38
N ARG A 29 -13.56 -9.15 -6.04
CA ARG A 29 -13.55 -10.32 -5.15
C ARG A 29 -14.60 -11.36 -5.57
N ASP A 30 -15.77 -10.91 -5.93
CA ASP A 30 -16.88 -11.74 -6.42
C ASP A 30 -16.68 -12.27 -7.86
N GLY A 31 -15.56 -11.97 -8.51
CA GLY A 31 -15.22 -12.44 -9.86
C GLY A 31 -15.99 -11.75 -11.00
N LYS A 32 -16.65 -10.60 -10.74
CA LYS A 32 -17.45 -9.90 -11.78
C LYS A 32 -16.62 -9.27 -12.89
N TYR A 33 -15.34 -9.02 -12.63
CA TYR A 33 -14.41 -8.35 -13.56
C TYR A 33 -13.23 -9.21 -13.99
N ASN A 34 -13.33 -10.53 -13.86
CA ASN A 34 -12.31 -11.45 -14.36
C ASN A 34 -12.41 -11.57 -15.90
N LEU A 35 -12.08 -10.49 -16.59
CA LEU A 35 -12.21 -10.36 -18.06
C LEU A 35 -10.99 -10.87 -18.81
N ILE A 36 -9.84 -11.01 -18.16
CA ILE A 36 -8.63 -11.54 -18.74
C ILE A 36 -8.44 -12.95 -18.20
N LYS A 37 -8.46 -13.94 -19.11
CA LYS A 37 -8.03 -15.29 -18.74
C LYS A 37 -6.55 -15.27 -18.44
N ASN A 38 -6.24 -15.12 -17.17
CA ASN A 38 -4.89 -15.19 -16.63
C ASN A 38 -4.91 -16.10 -15.41
N ASP A 39 -3.75 -16.52 -14.97
CA ASP A 39 -3.59 -17.33 -13.78
C ASP A 39 -3.59 -16.47 -12.49
N PHE A 40 -3.88 -15.16 -12.60
CA PHE A 40 -4.00 -14.25 -11.47
C PHE A 40 -5.40 -14.36 -10.86
N GLY A 41 -5.48 -14.20 -9.54
CA GLY A 41 -6.74 -14.27 -8.79
C GLY A 41 -7.70 -13.10 -9.10
N ASN A 42 -8.89 -13.19 -8.54
CA ASN A 42 -9.93 -12.16 -8.69
C ASN A 42 -9.49 -10.77 -8.19
N LEU A 43 -8.63 -10.73 -7.18
CA LEU A 43 -8.15 -9.51 -6.53
C LEU A 43 -6.85 -8.96 -7.13
N TRP A 44 -6.39 -9.51 -8.26
CA TRP A 44 -5.30 -8.92 -9.01
C TRP A 44 -5.58 -7.45 -9.34
N LEU A 45 -4.60 -6.56 -9.13
CA LEU A 45 -4.74 -5.11 -9.34
C LEU A 45 -5.18 -4.74 -10.76
N GLY A 46 -4.82 -5.55 -11.77
CA GLY A 46 -5.33 -5.37 -13.14
C GLY A 46 -6.84 -5.53 -13.25
N ASN A 47 -7.46 -6.44 -12.48
CA ASN A 47 -8.92 -6.57 -12.43
C ASN A 47 -9.58 -5.33 -11.81
N LEU A 48 -8.95 -4.73 -10.79
CA LEU A 48 -9.42 -3.46 -10.24
C LEU A 48 -9.37 -2.36 -11.30
N LEU A 49 -8.26 -2.24 -12.04
CA LEU A 49 -8.15 -1.24 -13.12
C LEU A 49 -9.23 -1.42 -14.18
N ILE A 50 -9.53 -2.66 -14.59
CA ILE A 50 -10.64 -2.96 -15.52
C ILE A 50 -11.98 -2.52 -14.91
N ALA A 51 -12.22 -2.83 -13.63
CA ALA A 51 -13.43 -2.43 -12.92
C ALA A 51 -13.60 -0.91 -12.84
N LEU A 52 -12.48 -0.18 -12.79
CA LEU A 52 -12.43 1.27 -12.81
C LEU A 52 -12.54 1.86 -14.22
N GLY A 53 -12.46 1.04 -15.27
CA GLY A 53 -12.66 1.41 -16.67
C GLY A 53 -11.38 1.52 -17.49
N SER A 54 -10.26 0.98 -17.04
CA SER A 54 -9.07 0.82 -17.87
C SER A 54 -9.36 -0.14 -19.03
N LYS A 55 -8.81 0.21 -20.20
CA LYS A 55 -8.92 -0.63 -21.40
C LYS A 55 -7.74 -1.57 -21.56
N ASP A 56 -6.63 -1.26 -20.92
CA ASP A 56 -5.39 -2.02 -21.01
C ASP A 56 -4.61 -1.94 -19.67
N PRO A 57 -4.96 -2.79 -18.70
CA PRO A 57 -4.32 -2.77 -17.38
C PRO A 57 -2.84 -3.17 -17.42
N THR A 58 -2.36 -3.71 -18.55
CA THR A 58 -0.94 -4.06 -18.68
C THR A 58 -0.06 -2.83 -18.89
N ARG A 59 -0.64 -1.74 -19.37
CA ARG A 59 0.04 -0.45 -19.51
C ARG A 59 0.26 0.24 -18.17
N GLU A 60 -0.67 0.06 -17.25
CA GLU A 60 -0.64 0.70 -15.92
C GLU A 60 0.14 -0.12 -14.89
N ARG A 61 1.05 -0.98 -15.31
CA ARG A 61 1.97 -1.74 -14.44
C ARG A 61 1.32 -2.32 -13.16
N ALA A 62 0.10 -2.83 -13.28
CA ALA A 62 -0.67 -3.40 -12.18
C ALA A 62 -0.09 -4.74 -11.71
N ARG A 63 0.99 -4.70 -10.95
CA ARG A 63 1.71 -5.89 -10.48
C ARG A 63 1.46 -6.11 -9.00
N GLY A 64 0.49 -6.94 -8.67
CA GLY A 64 0.18 -7.28 -7.29
C GLY A 64 -1.28 -7.63 -7.12
N ASP A 65 -1.62 -7.98 -5.90
CA ASP A 65 -2.94 -8.42 -5.50
C ASP A 65 -3.41 -7.66 -4.25
N ILE A 66 -4.73 -7.44 -4.16
CA ILE A 66 -5.36 -6.93 -2.95
C ILE A 66 -5.48 -8.10 -1.97
N VAL A 67 -4.89 -7.95 -0.80
CA VAL A 67 -4.98 -8.93 0.30
C VAL A 67 -6.25 -8.69 1.11
N ASP A 68 -6.49 -7.42 1.49
CA ASP A 68 -7.68 -7.03 2.24
C ASP A 68 -8.11 -5.61 1.92
N CYS A 69 -9.39 -5.33 2.21
CA CYS A 69 -9.96 -4.00 2.06
C CYS A 69 -11.02 -3.77 3.14
N CYS A 70 -10.79 -2.82 4.02
CA CYS A 70 -11.65 -2.55 5.17
C CYS A 70 -11.85 -1.04 5.40
N TRP A 71 -12.86 -0.72 6.21
CA TRP A 71 -13.10 0.65 6.67
C TRP A 71 -12.39 0.88 8.00
N SER A 72 -11.72 2.02 8.09
CA SER A 72 -11.17 2.54 9.35
C SER A 72 -11.66 3.97 9.54
N ASN A 73 -12.61 4.17 10.47
CA ASN A 73 -13.32 5.42 10.64
C ASN A 73 -13.96 5.89 9.31
N ASP A 74 -13.56 7.06 8.79
CA ASP A 74 -14.06 7.62 7.54
C ASP A 74 -13.12 7.37 6.33
N THR A 75 -12.12 6.51 6.48
CA THR A 75 -11.18 6.14 5.42
C THR A 75 -11.39 4.70 4.94
N LEU A 76 -10.97 4.42 3.71
CA LEU A 76 -10.89 3.08 3.17
C LEU A 76 -9.43 2.64 3.17
N VAL A 77 -9.14 1.54 3.84
CA VAL A 77 -7.80 0.94 3.91
C VAL A 77 -7.74 -0.24 2.96
N ILE A 78 -6.70 -0.30 2.13
CA ILE A 78 -6.47 -1.37 1.18
C ILE A 78 -5.08 -1.92 1.43
N HIS A 79 -4.98 -3.18 1.84
CA HIS A 79 -3.73 -3.91 1.98
C HIS A 79 -3.45 -4.71 0.72
N MET A 80 -2.23 -4.65 0.23
CA MET A 80 -1.81 -5.26 -1.03
C MET A 80 -0.44 -5.90 -0.88
N GLU A 81 -0.21 -6.96 -1.65
CA GLU A 81 1.14 -7.43 -1.98
C GLU A 81 1.47 -6.94 -3.38
N THR A 82 2.51 -6.12 -3.51
CA THR A 82 2.93 -5.52 -4.78
C THR A 82 4.33 -5.94 -5.17
N ALA A 83 4.61 -5.98 -6.46
CA ALA A 83 5.92 -6.41 -6.95
C ALA A 83 6.90 -5.24 -7.01
N TRP A 84 8.00 -5.34 -6.27
CA TRP A 84 9.16 -4.44 -6.23
C TRP A 84 8.94 -3.12 -5.49
N CYS A 85 7.76 -2.53 -5.59
CA CYS A 85 7.40 -1.26 -4.96
C CYS A 85 5.90 -1.00 -5.09
N GLU A 86 5.46 0.09 -4.47
CA GLU A 86 4.11 0.65 -4.64
C GLU A 86 3.76 0.79 -6.14
N GLN A 87 2.51 0.53 -6.46
CA GLN A 87 2.02 0.60 -7.83
C GLN A 87 1.43 1.98 -8.13
N GLU A 88 2.29 2.97 -8.35
CA GLU A 88 1.95 4.37 -8.60
C GLU A 88 0.88 4.55 -9.68
N ASP A 89 0.97 3.79 -10.77
CA ASP A 89 -0.01 3.86 -11.85
C ASP A 89 -1.42 3.48 -11.38
N VAL A 90 -1.55 2.49 -10.49
CA VAL A 90 -2.82 2.07 -9.89
C VAL A 90 -3.37 3.18 -9.00
N ARG A 91 -2.52 3.73 -8.12
CA ARG A 91 -2.86 4.83 -7.22
C ARG A 91 -3.35 6.05 -8.00
N LYS A 92 -2.57 6.51 -8.96
CA LYS A 92 -2.92 7.65 -9.82
C LYS A 92 -4.18 7.39 -10.65
N TYR A 93 -4.43 6.14 -11.03
CA TYR A 93 -5.67 5.78 -11.72
C TYR A 93 -6.89 5.91 -10.81
N ILE A 94 -6.78 5.47 -9.55
CA ILE A 94 -7.83 5.64 -8.54
C ILE A 94 -8.15 7.14 -8.34
N GLU A 95 -7.14 7.97 -8.15
CA GLU A 95 -7.31 9.41 -7.92
C GLU A 95 -7.90 10.14 -9.14
N ARG A 96 -7.47 9.79 -10.34
CA ARG A 96 -8.07 10.32 -11.59
C ARG A 96 -9.53 9.92 -11.73
N LYS A 97 -9.88 8.68 -11.39
CA LYS A 97 -11.25 8.17 -11.47
C LYS A 97 -12.15 8.80 -10.41
N TYR A 98 -11.61 9.07 -9.25
CA TYR A 98 -12.30 9.60 -8.09
C TYR A 98 -11.60 10.86 -7.56
N PRO A 99 -11.78 12.01 -8.21
CA PRO A 99 -10.97 13.22 -7.95
C PRO A 99 -11.20 13.86 -6.57
N LYS A 100 -12.11 13.31 -5.75
CA LYS A 100 -12.31 13.71 -4.35
C LYS A 100 -11.76 12.64 -3.38
N ILE A 101 -10.96 11.72 -3.87
CA ILE A 101 -10.17 10.78 -3.06
C ILE A 101 -8.71 11.20 -3.17
N LYS A 102 -8.03 11.25 -2.06
CA LYS A 102 -6.56 11.26 -1.96
C LYS A 102 -6.12 9.91 -1.39
N VAL A 103 -5.07 9.34 -1.97
CA VAL A 103 -4.50 8.08 -1.53
C VAL A 103 -3.13 8.33 -0.90
N TYR A 104 -3.03 8.01 0.38
CA TYR A 104 -1.76 7.91 1.09
C TYR A 104 -1.30 6.46 1.04
N TYR A 105 0.00 6.24 0.91
CA TYR A 105 0.54 4.89 0.93
C TYR A 105 1.74 4.76 1.87
N GLN A 106 1.92 3.55 2.34
CA GLN A 106 3.16 3.06 2.92
C GLN A 106 3.52 1.76 2.22
N ASP A 107 4.77 1.63 1.86
CA ASP A 107 5.34 0.50 1.13
C ASP A 107 6.56 -0.03 1.87
N VAL A 108 6.55 -1.33 2.15
CA VAL A 108 7.57 -1.99 2.96
C VAL A 108 8.07 -3.24 2.23
N GLU A 109 9.37 -3.31 1.96
CA GLU A 109 10.04 -4.50 1.48
C GLU A 109 11.30 -4.74 2.35
N GLU A 110 11.17 -5.65 3.32
CA GLU A 110 12.20 -5.90 4.33
C GLU A 110 13.48 -6.50 3.73
N GLY A 111 13.37 -7.34 2.71
CA GLY A 111 14.51 -8.01 2.10
C GLY A 111 15.42 -7.08 1.28
N CYS A 112 14.90 -5.93 0.83
CA CYS A 112 15.66 -4.87 0.14
C CYS A 112 15.81 -3.61 1.00
N GLU A 113 15.38 -3.65 2.27
CA GLU A 113 15.46 -2.50 3.19
C GLU A 113 14.75 -1.26 2.63
N TYR A 114 13.61 -1.49 1.95
CA TYR A 114 12.85 -0.46 1.28
C TYR A 114 11.63 -0.09 2.12
N TYR A 115 11.59 1.17 2.59
CA TYR A 115 10.55 1.73 3.45
C TYR A 115 10.19 3.11 2.94
N LEU A 116 9.04 3.25 2.29
CA LEU A 116 8.64 4.48 1.62
C LEU A 116 7.18 4.84 1.91
N SER A 117 6.88 6.13 2.01
CA SER A 117 5.51 6.65 2.12
C SER A 117 5.41 8.02 1.44
N ASN A 118 4.23 8.36 0.91
CA ASN A 118 3.91 9.72 0.47
C ASN A 118 3.21 10.56 1.55
N ASP A 119 3.07 10.05 2.76
CA ASP A 119 2.44 10.78 3.87
C ASP A 119 3.43 11.68 4.61
N VAL A 120 4.01 12.66 3.91
CA VAL A 120 5.04 13.58 4.43
C VAL A 120 4.61 14.36 5.69
N ASN A 121 3.32 14.45 5.96
CA ASN A 121 2.77 15.10 7.15
C ASN A 121 2.48 14.14 8.29
N HIS A 122 2.81 12.87 8.15
CA HIS A 122 2.58 11.82 9.15
C HIS A 122 1.12 11.78 9.65
N LYS A 123 0.18 11.92 8.74
CA LYS A 123 -1.24 11.93 9.07
C LYS A 123 -1.77 10.54 9.41
N TYR A 124 -1.27 9.54 8.73
CA TYR A 124 -1.70 8.15 8.82
C TYR A 124 -0.56 7.19 9.15
N PHE A 125 0.63 7.47 8.64
CA PHE A 125 1.83 6.68 8.84
C PHE A 125 2.84 7.50 9.64
N SER A 126 3.20 7.01 10.80
CA SER A 126 4.04 7.73 11.77
C SER A 126 5.31 6.97 12.14
N GLU A 127 5.58 5.89 11.46
CA GLU A 127 6.76 5.06 11.66
C GLU A 127 8.03 5.85 11.30
N TYR A 128 8.96 5.93 12.25
CA TYR A 128 10.24 6.63 12.06
C TYR A 128 11.31 5.69 11.51
N ALA A 129 11.42 4.49 12.11
CA ALA A 129 12.38 3.48 11.69
C ALA A 129 11.91 2.07 12.04
N ILE A 130 12.49 1.10 11.35
CA ILE A 130 12.46 -0.31 11.73
C ILE A 130 13.85 -0.71 12.23
N ILE A 131 13.90 -1.48 13.32
CA ILE A 131 15.12 -2.04 13.90
C ILE A 131 15.03 -3.56 13.75
N HIS A 132 16.03 -4.16 13.13
CA HIS A 132 16.25 -5.61 13.13
C HIS A 132 17.32 -5.93 14.15
N SER A 133 17.11 -6.95 14.96
CA SER A 133 18.04 -7.38 16.02
C SER A 133 17.95 -8.88 16.26
N ASP A 134 18.86 -9.42 17.10
CA ASP A 134 18.77 -10.82 17.54
C ASP A 134 17.45 -11.11 18.29
N ASP A 135 16.83 -10.06 18.85
CA ASP A 135 15.57 -10.14 19.62
C ASP A 135 14.30 -10.00 18.73
N GLY A 136 14.47 -9.76 17.42
CA GLY A 136 13.39 -9.61 16.44
C GLY A 136 13.33 -8.23 15.79
N THR A 137 12.21 -7.95 15.14
CA THR A 137 11.94 -6.68 14.44
C THR A 137 11.11 -5.74 15.32
N HIS A 138 11.52 -4.48 15.40
CA HIS A 138 10.86 -3.45 16.20
C HIS A 138 10.61 -2.21 15.37
N VAL A 139 9.38 -1.70 15.41
CA VAL A 139 9.02 -0.40 14.82
C VAL A 139 9.14 0.68 15.87
N VAL A 140 9.74 1.81 15.52
CA VAL A 140 9.88 2.98 16.39
C VAL A 140 9.33 4.23 15.72
N TYR A 141 8.83 5.15 16.52
CA TYR A 141 8.05 6.30 16.04
C TYR A 141 8.76 7.65 16.27
N SER A 142 9.99 7.62 16.77
CA SER A 142 10.79 8.82 16.96
C SER A 142 12.29 8.53 17.03
N GLU A 143 13.09 9.56 16.75
CA GLU A 143 14.56 9.50 16.89
C GLU A 143 15.00 9.18 18.33
N VAL A 144 14.26 9.68 19.32
CA VAL A 144 14.56 9.43 20.74
C VAL A 144 14.33 7.96 21.07
N GLU A 145 13.22 7.39 20.61
CA GLU A 145 12.91 5.98 20.78
C GLU A 145 13.94 5.10 20.09
N LEU A 146 14.32 5.44 18.84
CA LEU A 146 15.37 4.75 18.11
C LEU A 146 16.67 4.71 18.91
N LYS A 147 17.15 5.86 19.39
CA LYS A 147 18.38 5.96 20.18
C LYS A 147 18.35 5.12 21.47
N ASN A 148 17.19 5.01 22.10
CA ASN A 148 17.02 4.19 23.31
C ASN A 148 17.04 2.70 22.97
N LYS A 149 16.24 2.28 21.98
CA LYS A 149 16.17 0.88 21.52
C LYS A 149 17.51 0.35 21.02
N MET A 150 18.27 1.17 20.28
CA MET A 150 19.62 0.79 19.82
C MET A 150 20.61 0.48 20.94
N LYS A 151 20.38 0.98 22.17
CA LYS A 151 21.21 0.67 23.34
C LYS A 151 20.74 -0.58 24.08
N GLU A 152 19.46 -0.92 23.98
CA GLU A 152 18.83 -2.02 24.72
C GLU A 152 18.94 -3.35 23.98
N LEU A 153 18.88 -3.30 22.64
CA LEU A 153 18.82 -4.48 21.79
C LEU A 153 20.20 -5.05 21.50
N LYS A 154 20.24 -6.34 21.17
CA LYS A 154 21.46 -7.06 20.83
C LYS A 154 21.66 -7.07 19.33
N ASN A 155 22.84 -6.61 18.86
CA ASN A 155 23.20 -6.48 17.46
C ASN A 155 22.12 -5.76 16.61
N PRO A 156 21.69 -4.52 17.01
CA PRO A 156 20.64 -3.83 16.28
C PRO A 156 21.16 -3.18 15.00
N GLU A 157 20.41 -3.35 13.92
CA GLU A 157 20.53 -2.59 12.67
C GLU A 157 19.20 -1.87 12.42
N TYR A 158 19.22 -0.67 11.85
CA TYR A 158 17.99 0.08 11.63
C TYR A 158 17.92 0.70 10.24
N HIS A 159 16.68 0.86 9.75
CA HIS A 159 16.35 1.51 8.49
C HIS A 159 15.29 2.58 8.73
N LEU A 160 15.52 3.78 8.21
CA LEU A 160 14.59 4.89 8.33
C LEU A 160 13.49 4.79 7.28
N PHE A 161 12.26 5.11 7.67
CA PHE A 161 11.22 5.38 6.69
C PHE A 161 11.54 6.65 5.91
N LYS A 162 11.39 6.60 4.60
CA LYS A 162 11.47 7.75 3.71
C LYS A 162 10.07 8.27 3.43
N TYR A 163 9.91 9.57 3.54
CA TYR A 163 8.65 10.26 3.25
C TYR A 163 8.90 11.21 2.08
N GLU A 164 8.27 10.96 0.96
CA GLU A 164 8.50 11.69 -0.30
C GLU A 164 7.17 12.24 -0.83
N GLU A 165 7.16 13.50 -1.28
CA GLU A 165 6.01 14.06 -2.01
C GLU A 165 5.93 13.42 -3.41
N ASP A 166 4.70 13.23 -3.90
CA ASP A 166 4.37 12.71 -5.23
C ASP A 166 4.68 13.69 -6.37
#